data_8915d362888377760d1883b49fd7f414
#
_entry.id   8915d362888377760d1883b49fd7f414
#
_cell.length_a   1.000
_cell.length_b   1.000
_cell.length_c   1.000
_cell.angle_alpha   90.00
_cell.angle_beta   90.00
_cell.angle_gamma   90.00
#
_symmetry.space_group_name_H-M   'P 1'
#
loop_
_entity.id
_entity.type
_entity.pdbx_description
1 polymer ?
#
loop_
_entity_poly.entity_id
_entity_poly.type
_entity_poly.pdbx_seq_one_letter_code
_entity_poly.pdbx_strand_id
1 'polypeptide(L)'
;MTTTDMSAAMTTGEGTDPTAEDEGLRTTQVYRVYIRTTPQAVWDAITRPEWTARYGYGGTVDYDLRPGGSYRGYTSPEMRDKGAPDLAIDGEVVESDPPNRLVQTWRMCMDDGMKGEGFTRLTFEIAEAEHGLTRLTVVHDLTGAPQLQLLLSGEWEANGAGGGWSWVLSDLKSLLETGAGFRG
;
A
#
# COMPACT_ATOMS: atom_id res chain seq x y z
N MET A 1 41.38 19.00 -67.27
CA MET A 1 41.66 17.94 -66.32
C MET A 1 41.03 18.38 -65.03
N THR A 2 39.81 17.98 -64.79
CA THR A 2 38.88 18.49 -63.79
C THR A 2 38.63 17.40 -62.74
N THR A 3 39.04 17.65 -61.57
CA THR A 3 38.74 16.79 -60.41
C THR A 3 37.56 17.39 -59.68
N THR A 4 36.45 16.66 -59.65
CA THR A 4 35.22 17.02 -58.92
C THR A 4 35.28 16.42 -57.54
N ASP A 5 35.26 17.28 -56.54
CA ASP A 5 35.14 16.90 -55.16
C ASP A 5 33.63 16.82 -54.82
N MET A 6 33.20 15.64 -54.36
CA MET A 6 31.85 15.44 -53.80
C MET A 6 31.99 15.12 -52.32
N SER A 7 31.86 16.17 -51.51
CA SER A 7 31.69 16.06 -50.05
C SER A 7 30.27 15.60 -49.76
N ALA A 8 30.12 14.37 -49.26
CA ALA A 8 28.87 13.86 -48.75
C ALA A 8 28.72 14.24 -47.28
N ALA A 9 27.74 15.08 -46.99
CA ALA A 9 27.33 15.39 -45.62
C ALA A 9 26.64 14.17 -44.99
N MET A 10 27.27 13.58 -43.98
CA MET A 10 26.63 12.60 -43.10
C MET A 10 25.78 13.35 -42.05
N THR A 11 24.48 13.27 -42.24
CA THR A 11 23.52 13.68 -41.22
C THR A 11 23.44 12.54 -40.17
N THR A 12 24.01 12.77 -39.01
CA THR A 12 23.79 11.91 -37.82
C THR A 12 22.41 12.21 -37.27
N GLY A 13 21.46 11.35 -37.58
CA GLY A 13 20.18 11.32 -36.87
C GLY A 13 20.42 10.78 -35.44
N GLU A 14 20.31 11.64 -34.46
CA GLU A 14 20.15 11.22 -33.06
C GLU A 14 18.79 10.52 -32.94
N GLY A 15 18.83 9.19 -32.98
CA GLY A 15 17.72 8.35 -32.55
C GLY A 15 17.62 8.43 -31.06
N THR A 16 16.69 9.23 -30.54
CA THR A 16 16.24 9.13 -29.17
C THR A 16 15.65 7.73 -28.99
N ASP A 17 16.31 6.92 -28.16
CA ASP A 17 15.82 5.60 -27.73
C ASP A 17 14.56 5.81 -26.87
N PRO A 18 13.36 5.36 -27.30
CA PRO A 18 12.12 5.55 -26.55
C PRO A 18 12.01 4.66 -25.31
N THR A 19 13.05 3.87 -24.99
CA THR A 19 13.07 2.97 -23.84
C THR A 19 13.61 3.60 -22.56
N ALA A 20 14.19 4.80 -22.60
CA ALA A 20 14.78 5.46 -21.42
C ALA A 20 13.82 6.36 -20.65
N GLU A 21 12.61 6.61 -21.13
CA GLU A 21 11.65 7.52 -20.46
C GLU A 21 10.54 6.81 -19.67
N ASP A 22 10.48 5.48 -19.64
CA ASP A 22 9.44 4.70 -18.95
C ASP A 22 9.98 3.78 -17.85
N GLU A 23 11.21 3.97 -17.39
CA GLU A 23 11.65 3.50 -16.07
C GLU A 23 11.14 4.42 -14.94
N GLY A 24 10.06 5.15 -15.19
CA GLY A 24 9.32 5.91 -14.22
C GLY A 24 8.84 4.99 -13.11
N LEU A 25 9.38 5.24 -11.91
CA LEU A 25 9.00 4.74 -10.59
C LEU A 25 7.87 3.69 -10.66
N ARG A 26 8.19 2.46 -10.27
CA ARG A 26 7.14 1.45 -10.07
C ARG A 26 6.19 1.98 -9.01
N THR A 27 5.11 2.57 -9.45
CA THR A 27 4.08 3.18 -8.60
C THR A 27 3.27 2.13 -7.85
N THR A 28 3.36 0.85 -8.23
CA THR A 28 2.66 -0.25 -7.58
C THR A 28 3.60 -1.02 -6.65
N GLN A 29 3.25 -1.04 -5.37
CA GLN A 29 3.91 -1.86 -4.36
C GLN A 29 3.12 -3.15 -4.13
N VAL A 30 3.83 -4.29 -4.08
CA VAL A 30 3.23 -5.61 -3.85
C VAL A 30 3.94 -6.27 -2.68
N TYR A 31 3.16 -6.59 -1.65
CA TYR A 31 3.61 -7.30 -0.47
C TYR A 31 2.88 -8.63 -0.34
N ARG A 32 3.59 -9.67 0.06
CA ARG A 32 3.00 -11.00 0.24
C ARG A 32 3.49 -11.63 1.53
N VAL A 33 2.53 -12.13 2.31
CA VAL A 33 2.82 -12.85 3.55
C VAL A 33 2.01 -14.14 3.61
N TYR A 34 2.59 -15.18 4.20
CA TYR A 34 1.93 -16.45 4.48
C TYR A 34 1.74 -16.57 5.99
N ILE A 35 0.50 -16.81 6.41
CA ILE A 35 0.07 -16.79 7.81
C ILE A 35 -0.58 -18.14 8.11
N ARG A 36 -0.22 -18.75 9.22
CA ARG A 36 -0.83 -20.01 9.70
C ARG A 36 -2.18 -19.72 10.35
N THR A 37 -3.19 -19.53 9.50
CA THR A 37 -4.55 -19.21 9.89
C THR A 37 -5.52 -19.47 8.71
N THR A 38 -6.81 -19.20 8.91
CA THR A 38 -7.82 -19.31 7.84
C THR A 38 -7.99 -17.99 7.07
N PRO A 39 -8.47 -18.01 5.81
CA PRO A 39 -8.83 -16.81 5.06
C PRO A 39 -9.81 -15.91 5.82
N GLN A 40 -10.80 -16.49 6.49
CA GLN A 40 -11.77 -15.73 7.28
C GLN A 40 -11.11 -14.96 8.44
N ALA A 41 -10.14 -15.56 9.12
CA ALA A 41 -9.43 -14.87 10.20
C ALA A 41 -8.59 -13.68 9.69
N VAL A 42 -8.00 -13.80 8.50
CA VAL A 42 -7.30 -12.69 7.84
C VAL A 42 -8.28 -11.59 7.44
N TRP A 43 -9.42 -11.96 6.85
CA TRP A 43 -10.48 -11.02 6.49
C TRP A 43 -10.98 -10.23 7.71
N ASP A 44 -11.31 -10.94 8.79
CA ASP A 44 -11.78 -10.32 10.03
C ASP A 44 -10.71 -9.39 10.63
N ALA A 45 -9.44 -9.79 10.58
CA ALA A 45 -8.35 -8.98 11.07
C ALA A 45 -8.14 -7.66 10.29
N ILE A 46 -8.46 -7.65 9.00
CA ILE A 46 -8.36 -6.46 8.15
C ILE A 46 -9.57 -5.54 8.30
N THR A 47 -10.78 -6.12 8.48
CA THR A 47 -12.03 -5.38 8.30
C THR A 47 -12.74 -5.00 9.62
N ARG A 48 -12.35 -5.59 10.75
CA ARG A 48 -13.01 -5.36 12.03
C ARG A 48 -12.17 -4.51 12.98
N PRO A 49 -12.76 -3.46 13.60
CA PRO A 49 -12.02 -2.53 14.46
C PRO A 49 -11.38 -3.19 15.68
N GLU A 50 -12.01 -4.20 16.27
CA GLU A 50 -11.47 -4.94 17.43
C GLU A 50 -10.18 -5.70 17.10
N TRP A 51 -9.95 -6.02 15.84
CA TRP A 51 -8.72 -6.66 15.38
C TRP A 51 -7.67 -5.64 14.96
N THR A 52 -8.04 -4.62 14.18
CA THR A 52 -7.07 -3.63 13.67
C THR A 52 -6.44 -2.80 14.79
N ALA A 53 -7.13 -2.63 15.92
CA ALA A 53 -6.56 -1.99 17.12
C ALA A 53 -5.38 -2.75 17.74
N ARG A 54 -5.17 -4.03 17.38
CA ARG A 54 -4.22 -4.92 18.06
C ARG A 54 -2.89 -5.08 17.32
N TYR A 55 -2.77 -4.57 16.10
CA TYR A 55 -1.53 -4.69 15.32
C TYR A 55 -1.22 -3.41 14.55
N GLY A 56 -0.06 -3.38 13.90
CA GLY A 56 0.41 -2.26 13.13
C GLY A 56 0.60 -1.00 14.00
N TYR A 57 -0.09 0.05 13.64
CA TYR A 57 -0.05 1.31 14.38
C TYR A 57 -1.15 1.44 15.44
N GLY A 58 -1.95 0.39 15.66
CA GLY A 58 -2.99 0.34 16.69
C GLY A 58 -4.21 1.20 16.40
N GLY A 59 -4.39 1.60 15.16
CA GLY A 59 -5.57 2.32 14.70
C GLY A 59 -6.77 1.39 14.51
N THR A 60 -7.97 1.96 14.45
CA THR A 60 -9.20 1.22 14.17
C THR A 60 -9.72 1.53 12.78
N VAL A 61 -10.48 0.61 12.21
CA VAL A 61 -11.14 0.82 10.91
C VAL A 61 -12.66 0.78 11.06
N ASP A 62 -13.32 1.49 10.17
CA ASP A 62 -14.78 1.43 9.98
C ASP A 62 -15.06 1.20 8.50
N TYR A 63 -15.79 0.13 8.18
CA TYR A 63 -16.12 -0.28 6.83
C TYR A 63 -17.63 -0.46 6.64
N ASP A 64 -18.15 0.15 5.59
CA ASP A 64 -19.35 -0.31 4.93
C ASP A 64 -18.93 -1.23 3.76
N LEU A 65 -18.90 -2.56 4.00
CA LEU A 65 -18.32 -3.57 3.11
C LEU A 65 -19.19 -3.87 1.87
N ARG A 66 -19.75 -2.85 1.24
CA ARG A 66 -20.43 -2.95 -0.05
C ARG A 66 -19.79 -2.01 -1.07
N PRO A 67 -19.86 -2.29 -2.37
CA PRO A 67 -19.40 -1.34 -3.38
C PRO A 67 -20.06 0.03 -3.20
N GLY A 68 -19.26 1.09 -3.20
CA GLY A 68 -19.67 2.47 -2.87
C GLY A 68 -19.78 2.77 -1.38
N GLY A 69 -19.51 1.80 -0.50
CA GLY A 69 -19.52 1.99 0.95
C GLY A 69 -18.28 2.73 1.44
N SER A 70 -18.40 3.44 2.55
CA SER A 70 -17.29 4.21 3.11
C SER A 70 -16.24 3.31 3.77
N TYR A 71 -14.98 3.72 3.67
CA TYR A 71 -13.86 3.23 4.45
C TYR A 71 -13.23 4.38 5.25
N ARG A 72 -13.01 4.16 6.54
CA ARG A 72 -12.34 5.10 7.43
C ARG A 72 -11.33 4.37 8.30
N GLY A 73 -10.11 4.90 8.36
CA GLY A 73 -9.08 4.47 9.29
C GLY A 73 -8.80 5.57 10.32
N TYR A 74 -8.83 5.23 11.59
CA TYR A 74 -8.61 6.17 12.69
C TYR A 74 -7.23 5.93 13.32
N THR A 75 -6.63 6.99 13.82
CA THR A 75 -5.38 6.91 14.59
C THR A 75 -5.61 6.22 15.93
N SER A 76 -4.56 5.63 16.47
CA SER A 76 -4.62 5.06 17.83
C SER A 76 -4.77 6.18 18.88
N PRO A 77 -5.31 5.87 20.09
CA PRO A 77 -5.34 6.83 21.19
C PRO A 77 -3.96 7.44 21.48
N GLU A 78 -2.91 6.61 21.48
CA GLU A 78 -1.53 7.05 21.71
C GLU A 78 -1.05 8.06 20.65
N MET A 79 -1.44 7.88 19.39
CA MET A 79 -1.10 8.84 18.33
C MET A 79 -1.85 10.16 18.52
N ARG A 80 -3.12 10.12 18.92
CA ARG A 80 -3.92 11.33 19.23
C ARG A 80 -3.36 12.10 20.41
N ASP A 81 -2.92 11.40 21.46
CA ASP A 81 -2.26 12.02 22.62
C ASP A 81 -0.97 12.76 22.23
N LYS A 82 -0.33 12.35 21.14
CA LYS A 82 0.84 13.02 20.54
C LYS A 82 0.46 14.10 19.51
N GLY A 83 -0.82 14.39 19.34
CA GLY A 83 -1.30 15.46 18.47
C GLY A 83 -1.68 15.03 17.05
N ALA A 84 -1.72 13.71 16.75
CA ALA A 84 -2.21 13.24 15.46
C ALA A 84 -3.71 13.51 15.30
N PRO A 85 -4.21 13.78 14.08
CA PRO A 85 -5.63 13.92 13.79
C PRO A 85 -6.36 12.60 14.07
N ASP A 86 -7.67 12.67 14.35
CA ASP A 86 -8.48 11.47 14.60
C ASP A 86 -8.56 10.59 13.35
N LEU A 87 -8.82 11.18 12.19
CA LEU A 87 -8.90 10.48 10.91
C LEU A 87 -7.49 10.34 10.30
N ALA A 88 -7.02 9.09 10.17
CA ALA A 88 -5.74 8.79 9.50
C ALA A 88 -5.91 8.56 8.00
N ILE A 89 -6.98 7.86 7.61
CA ILE A 89 -7.20 7.39 6.25
C ILE A 89 -8.68 7.48 5.91
N ASP A 90 -9.01 7.85 4.68
CA ASP A 90 -10.34 7.71 4.13
C ASP A 90 -10.35 7.06 2.74
N GLY A 91 -11.52 6.59 2.34
CA GLY A 91 -11.71 5.95 1.05
C GLY A 91 -13.11 5.39 0.88
N GLU A 92 -13.26 4.63 -0.19
CA GLU A 92 -14.49 3.96 -0.59
C GLU A 92 -14.19 2.51 -0.98
N VAL A 93 -15.05 1.58 -0.60
CA VAL A 93 -14.99 0.19 -1.03
C VAL A 93 -15.40 0.11 -2.50
N VAL A 94 -14.51 -0.42 -3.33
CA VAL A 94 -14.76 -0.62 -4.78
C VAL A 94 -15.31 -2.02 -5.04
N GLU A 95 -14.73 -3.02 -4.35
CA GLU A 95 -15.11 -4.43 -4.47
C GLU A 95 -14.99 -5.11 -3.11
N SER A 96 -15.97 -5.95 -2.76
CA SER A 96 -15.94 -6.75 -1.54
C SER A 96 -16.45 -8.15 -1.86
N ASP A 97 -15.54 -9.13 -1.80
CA ASP A 97 -15.79 -10.56 -1.95
C ASP A 97 -15.19 -11.30 -0.74
N PRO A 98 -15.91 -11.33 0.40
CA PRO A 98 -15.41 -11.99 1.60
C PRO A 98 -15.38 -13.53 1.43
N PRO A 99 -14.32 -14.21 1.94
CA PRO A 99 -13.13 -13.63 2.58
C PRO A 99 -11.95 -13.44 1.60
N ASN A 100 -12.19 -13.40 0.27
CA ASN A 100 -11.15 -13.60 -0.74
C ASN A 100 -10.52 -12.29 -1.24
N ARG A 101 -11.33 -11.24 -1.38
CA ARG A 101 -10.85 -10.02 -2.03
C ARG A 101 -11.56 -8.76 -1.51
N LEU A 102 -10.75 -7.74 -1.24
CA LEU A 102 -11.23 -6.38 -0.92
C LEU A 102 -10.44 -5.38 -1.77
N VAL A 103 -11.15 -4.51 -2.48
CA VAL A 103 -10.56 -3.41 -3.25
C VAL A 103 -11.18 -2.11 -2.76
N GLN A 104 -10.34 -1.12 -2.50
CA GLN A 104 -10.78 0.18 -2.01
C GLN A 104 -9.92 1.31 -2.56
N THR A 105 -10.48 2.51 -2.59
CA THR A 105 -9.67 3.73 -2.65
C THR A 105 -9.07 3.99 -1.28
N TRP A 106 -7.93 4.69 -1.25
CA TRP A 106 -7.18 4.92 -0.03
C TRP A 106 -6.46 6.27 -0.11
N ARG A 107 -6.66 7.13 0.88
CA ARG A 107 -6.00 8.43 0.96
C ARG A 107 -5.50 8.69 2.37
N MET A 108 -4.23 9.10 2.50
CA MET A 108 -3.66 9.56 3.75
C MET A 108 -4.26 10.92 4.14
N CYS A 109 -4.71 11.03 5.39
CA CYS A 109 -5.33 12.25 5.93
C CYS A 109 -4.51 12.90 7.06
N MET A 110 -3.40 12.30 7.47
CA MET A 110 -2.58 12.78 8.60
C MET A 110 -1.64 13.91 8.22
N ASP A 111 -1.34 14.07 6.95
CA ASP A 111 -0.45 15.09 6.40
C ASP A 111 -1.10 15.75 5.19
N ASP A 112 -1.08 17.08 5.14
CA ASP A 112 -1.76 17.84 4.09
C ASP A 112 -1.10 17.64 2.70
N GLY A 113 0.22 17.42 2.65
CA GLY A 113 0.93 17.14 1.41
C GLY A 113 0.50 15.81 0.81
N MET A 114 0.54 14.72 1.62
CA MET A 114 0.10 13.39 1.19
C MET A 114 -1.41 13.35 0.90
N LYS A 115 -2.21 14.08 1.68
CA LYS A 115 -3.63 14.21 1.40
C LYS A 115 -3.90 14.89 0.04
N GLY A 116 -3.07 15.86 -0.31
CA GLY A 116 -3.10 16.54 -1.59
C GLY A 116 -2.74 15.64 -2.79
N GLU A 117 -2.03 14.54 -2.58
CA GLU A 117 -1.74 13.54 -3.62
C GLU A 117 -3.00 12.77 -4.08
N GLY A 118 -4.09 12.81 -3.28
CA GLY A 118 -5.38 12.25 -3.66
C GLY A 118 -5.55 10.78 -3.29
N PHE A 119 -6.48 10.13 -3.99
CA PHE A 119 -6.81 8.72 -3.74
C PHE A 119 -5.92 7.79 -4.55
N THR A 120 -5.40 6.80 -3.87
CA THR A 120 -4.70 5.63 -4.42
C THR A 120 -5.65 4.42 -4.44
N ARG A 121 -5.17 3.27 -4.94
CA ARG A 121 -5.98 2.04 -4.98
C ARG A 121 -5.28 0.94 -4.20
N LEU A 122 -5.96 0.42 -3.19
CA LEU A 122 -5.49 -0.66 -2.34
C LEU A 122 -6.30 -1.92 -2.57
N THR A 123 -5.62 -3.05 -2.79
CA THR A 123 -6.22 -4.35 -2.97
C THR A 123 -5.64 -5.35 -1.97
N PHE A 124 -6.51 -6.07 -1.28
CA PHE A 124 -6.19 -7.25 -0.51
C PHE A 124 -6.69 -8.49 -1.25
N GLU A 125 -5.80 -9.45 -1.49
CA GLU A 125 -6.12 -10.77 -2.03
C GLU A 125 -5.77 -11.83 -0.99
N ILE A 126 -6.75 -12.63 -0.61
CA ILE A 126 -6.65 -13.63 0.44
C ILE A 126 -6.97 -14.99 -0.17
N ALA A 127 -6.08 -15.94 -0.05
CA ALA A 127 -6.26 -17.27 -0.62
C ALA A 127 -5.67 -18.34 0.28
N GLU A 128 -6.30 -19.50 0.33
CA GLU A 128 -5.70 -20.69 0.93
C GLU A 128 -4.38 -21.05 0.23
N ALA A 129 -3.42 -21.51 0.99
CA ALA A 129 -2.15 -22.02 0.52
C ALA A 129 -1.89 -23.40 1.14
N GLU A 130 -0.87 -24.10 0.65
CA GLU A 130 -0.51 -25.41 1.18
C GLU A 130 -0.15 -25.36 2.66
N HIS A 131 -0.19 -26.51 3.32
CA HIS A 131 0.20 -26.73 4.72
C HIS A 131 -0.62 -25.93 5.77
N GLY A 132 -1.89 -25.61 5.45
CA GLY A 132 -2.77 -24.88 6.37
C GLY A 132 -2.37 -23.41 6.54
N LEU A 133 -1.76 -22.84 5.51
CA LEU A 133 -1.42 -21.42 5.44
C LEU A 133 -2.49 -20.64 4.65
N THR A 134 -2.62 -19.39 4.97
CA THR A 134 -3.32 -18.39 4.14
C THR A 134 -2.31 -17.44 3.57
N ARG A 135 -2.39 -17.19 2.27
CA ARG A 135 -1.61 -16.17 1.59
C ARG A 135 -2.40 -14.87 1.56
N LEU A 136 -1.86 -13.83 2.13
CA LEU A 136 -2.32 -12.46 1.98
C LEU A 136 -1.39 -11.72 1.02
N THR A 137 -1.94 -11.19 -0.06
CA THR A 137 -1.23 -10.28 -0.97
C THR A 137 -1.87 -8.90 -0.86
N VAL A 138 -1.05 -7.90 -0.60
CA VAL A 138 -1.41 -6.48 -0.62
C VAL A 138 -0.84 -5.87 -1.89
N VAL A 139 -1.70 -5.30 -2.72
CA VAL A 139 -1.30 -4.56 -3.92
C VAL A 139 -1.75 -3.12 -3.73
N HIS A 140 -0.80 -2.20 -3.68
CA HIS A 140 -1.09 -0.78 -3.55
C HIS A 140 -0.61 -0.04 -4.78
N ASP A 141 -1.55 0.41 -5.61
CA ASP A 141 -1.26 1.30 -6.74
C ASP A 141 -1.19 2.74 -6.20
N LEU A 142 0.02 3.29 -6.23
CA LEU A 142 0.40 4.60 -5.70
C LEU A 142 0.68 5.60 -6.83
N THR A 143 0.12 5.38 -8.01
CA THR A 143 0.25 6.30 -9.14
C THR A 143 -0.19 7.71 -8.73
N GLY A 144 0.69 8.68 -8.91
CA GLY A 144 0.45 10.08 -8.52
C GLY A 144 0.68 10.42 -7.05
N ALA A 145 1.15 9.46 -6.22
CA ALA A 145 1.37 9.66 -4.78
C ALA A 145 2.82 9.35 -4.35
N PRO A 146 3.82 10.11 -4.81
CA PRO A 146 5.23 9.83 -4.57
C PRO A 146 5.66 9.90 -3.10
N GLN A 147 5.12 10.82 -2.30
CA GLN A 147 5.44 10.92 -0.88
C GLN A 147 4.88 9.71 -0.12
N LEU A 148 3.63 9.35 -0.44
CA LEU A 148 2.99 8.18 0.14
C LEU A 148 3.73 6.89 -0.23
N GLN A 149 4.28 6.79 -1.44
CA GLN A 149 5.10 5.66 -1.86
C GLN A 149 6.31 5.46 -0.95
N LEU A 150 7.06 6.52 -0.63
CA LEU A 150 8.22 6.47 0.26
C LEU A 150 7.84 6.10 1.70
N LEU A 151 6.71 6.62 2.18
CA LEU A 151 6.19 6.28 3.50
C LEU A 151 5.85 4.78 3.61
N LEU A 152 5.11 4.26 2.64
CA LEU A 152 4.58 2.89 2.68
C LEU A 152 5.61 1.82 2.34
N SER A 153 6.69 2.16 1.62
CA SER A 153 7.83 1.27 1.39
C SER A 153 8.67 1.05 2.64
N GLY A 154 8.56 1.94 3.64
CA GLY A 154 9.39 1.94 4.82
C GLY A 154 10.71 2.72 4.66
N GLU A 155 10.94 3.38 3.52
CA GLU A 155 12.17 4.14 3.29
C GLU A 155 12.37 5.28 4.31
N TRP A 156 11.29 5.76 4.92
CA TRP A 156 11.33 6.80 5.95
C TRP A 156 11.37 6.26 7.39
N GLU A 157 11.55 4.96 7.59
CA GLU A 157 11.63 4.36 8.93
C GLU A 157 12.74 5.00 9.78
N ALA A 158 13.92 5.22 9.19
CA ALA A 158 15.04 5.90 9.87
C ALA A 158 14.70 7.35 10.30
N ASN A 159 13.71 7.97 9.69
CA ASN A 159 13.20 9.30 10.01
C ASN A 159 12.01 9.28 10.98
N GLY A 160 11.68 8.11 11.55
CA GLY A 160 10.59 7.95 12.52
C GLY A 160 9.19 7.78 11.92
N ALA A 161 9.09 7.54 10.62
CA ALA A 161 7.80 7.37 9.94
C ALA A 161 7.21 5.94 10.04
N GLY A 162 7.94 5.00 10.63
CA GLY A 162 7.55 3.60 10.73
C GLY A 162 7.90 2.77 9.49
N GLY A 163 7.76 1.44 9.59
CA GLY A 163 8.22 0.46 8.59
C GLY A 163 7.22 0.17 7.46
N GLY A 164 6.16 0.99 7.28
CA GLY A 164 5.20 0.84 6.21
C GLY A 164 4.44 -0.50 6.22
N TRP A 165 4.15 -1.03 5.03
CA TRP A 165 3.43 -2.30 4.89
C TRP A 165 4.19 -3.49 5.48
N SER A 166 5.52 -3.51 5.40
CA SER A 166 6.33 -4.60 5.95
C SER A 166 6.15 -4.74 7.46
N TRP A 167 6.12 -3.61 8.17
CA TRP A 167 5.84 -3.57 9.61
C TRP A 167 4.43 -4.08 9.92
N VAL A 168 3.42 -3.53 9.26
CA VAL A 168 2.01 -3.87 9.49
C VAL A 168 1.74 -5.35 9.24
N LEU A 169 2.26 -5.92 8.15
CA LEU A 169 2.04 -7.32 7.80
C LEU A 169 2.81 -8.29 8.69
N SER A 170 3.99 -7.91 9.16
CA SER A 170 4.76 -8.72 10.12
C SER A 170 4.05 -8.80 11.47
N ASP A 171 3.51 -7.69 11.93
CA ASP A 171 2.76 -7.61 13.17
C ASP A 171 1.41 -8.36 13.09
N LEU A 172 0.67 -8.19 11.97
CA LEU A 172 -0.54 -8.97 11.70
C LEU A 172 -0.27 -10.47 11.72
N LYS A 173 0.83 -10.91 11.09
CA LYS A 173 1.24 -12.33 11.10
C LYS A 173 1.52 -12.80 12.52
N SER A 174 2.28 -12.04 13.30
CA SER A 174 2.55 -12.36 14.70
C SER A 174 1.25 -12.51 15.49
N LEU A 175 0.36 -11.53 15.39
CA LEU A 175 -0.92 -11.55 16.09
C LEU A 175 -1.76 -12.79 15.74
N LEU A 176 -1.91 -13.12 14.46
CA LEU A 176 -2.75 -14.23 14.02
C LEU A 176 -2.16 -15.61 14.32
N GLU A 177 -0.84 -15.74 14.40
CA GLU A 177 -0.17 -17.01 14.67
C GLU A 177 0.06 -17.26 16.17
N THR A 178 0.25 -16.22 16.96
CA THR A 178 0.62 -16.34 18.38
C THR A 178 -0.40 -15.77 19.37
N GLY A 179 -1.35 -14.97 18.87
CA GLY A 179 -2.30 -14.24 19.69
C GLY A 179 -1.78 -12.90 20.21
N ALA A 180 -0.51 -12.58 19.96
CA ALA A 180 0.14 -11.34 20.39
C ALA A 180 0.80 -10.62 19.20
N GLY A 181 0.51 -9.31 19.10
CA GLY A 181 1.21 -8.40 18.18
C GLY A 181 2.49 -7.85 18.80
N PHE A 182 3.18 -6.96 18.07
CA PHE A 182 4.43 -6.31 18.53
C PHE A 182 4.22 -5.35 19.70
N ARG A 183 2.97 -4.92 19.92
CA ARG A 183 2.62 -3.97 20.99
C ARG A 183 2.26 -4.66 22.31
N GLY A 184 2.23 -5.99 22.36
CA GLY A 184 1.91 -6.80 23.54
C GLY A 184 0.45 -7.13 23.66
#